data_a1f40eab0dc48a3ba45e5882806bf93c
#
_entry.id   a1f40eab0dc48a3ba45e5882806bf93c
#
_cell.length_a   1.000
_cell.length_b   1.000
_cell.length_c   1.000
_cell.angle_alpha   90.00
_cell.angle_beta   90.00
_cell.angle_gamma   90.00
#
_symmetry.space_group_name_H-M   'P 1'
#
loop_
_entity.id
_entity.type
_entity.pdbx_description
1 polymer ?
#
loop_
_entity_poly.entity_id
_entity_poly.type
_entity_poly.pdbx_seq_one_letter_code
_entity_poly.pdbx_strand_id
1 'polypeptide(L)'
;MTAARGGTLPVLKPFRLSGAAAPSLGRFTWRHGVLLVVAFCLAVGIGQADAGPAAPSIIATIFKWTPLLAQGFALDVAMSFLAMAIGTIAGVAVGLGLISLRAPLRGGAWLVTQCFRNSPWLVLLFYCMLLMPFELHIGGVTVPLPDWVKATLGLSLPVMANVAELVRGAVRSIPFGQWEASEALAFTRGQILRMVILPQCVKRMTPPWMNLYAILTVATPLTSVVGVSESMTLAGDVLSSEGRTELLVPIYLYLLLWFFIYCYPIALATRALERRFQVR
;
A
#
# COMPACT_ATOMS: atom_id res chain seq x y z
N MET A 1 -41.86 -46.87 -39.57
CA MET A 1 -40.47 -46.47 -39.73
C MET A 1 -40.44 -44.97 -39.91
N THR A 2 -40.22 -44.21 -38.81
CA THR A 2 -40.13 -42.74 -38.80
C THR A 2 -38.80 -42.38 -38.19
N ALA A 3 -37.92 -41.83 -39.03
CA ALA A 3 -36.58 -41.44 -38.70
C ALA A 3 -36.55 -40.25 -37.66
N ALA A 4 -35.94 -40.46 -36.53
CA ALA A 4 -35.71 -39.44 -35.54
C ALA A 4 -34.73 -38.40 -36.14
N ARG A 5 -35.17 -37.14 -36.29
CA ARG A 5 -34.32 -35.99 -36.61
C ARG A 5 -33.43 -35.71 -35.43
N GLY A 6 -32.12 -35.94 -35.57
CA GLY A 6 -31.11 -35.51 -34.63
C GLY A 6 -31.08 -33.97 -34.52
N GLY A 7 -31.72 -33.45 -33.48
CA GLY A 7 -31.60 -32.03 -33.13
C GLY A 7 -30.21 -31.76 -32.57
N THR A 8 -29.39 -31.07 -33.33
CA THR A 8 -28.16 -30.49 -32.80
C THR A 8 -28.51 -29.49 -31.70
N LEU A 9 -28.09 -29.77 -30.46
CA LEU A 9 -28.23 -28.83 -29.36
C LEU A 9 -27.63 -27.48 -29.77
N PRO A 10 -28.33 -26.36 -29.53
CA PRO A 10 -27.78 -25.06 -29.83
C PRO A 10 -26.51 -24.86 -29.00
N VAL A 11 -25.37 -24.76 -29.69
CA VAL A 11 -24.13 -24.37 -29.05
C VAL A 11 -24.35 -22.97 -28.48
N LEU A 12 -24.45 -22.87 -27.15
CA LEU A 12 -24.49 -21.58 -26.44
C LEU A 12 -23.25 -20.82 -26.81
N LYS A 13 -23.36 -19.85 -27.72
CA LYS A 13 -22.29 -18.92 -28.00
C LYS A 13 -21.91 -18.25 -26.66
N PRO A 14 -20.63 -18.23 -26.27
CA PRO A 14 -20.23 -17.54 -25.06
C PRO A 14 -20.75 -16.11 -25.14
N PHE A 15 -21.47 -15.69 -24.11
CA PHE A 15 -22.02 -14.34 -24.00
C PHE A 15 -20.83 -13.37 -24.05
N ARG A 16 -20.58 -12.79 -25.22
CA ARG A 16 -19.65 -11.69 -25.36
C ARG A 16 -20.32 -10.52 -24.66
N LEU A 17 -19.89 -10.25 -23.43
CA LEU A 17 -20.09 -8.95 -22.85
C LEU A 17 -19.60 -7.95 -23.91
N SER A 18 -20.54 -7.26 -24.56
CA SER A 18 -20.23 -6.11 -25.40
C SER A 18 -19.28 -5.24 -24.57
N GLY A 19 -18.05 -5.11 -25.04
CA GLY A 19 -17.04 -4.31 -24.37
C GLY A 19 -17.49 -2.86 -24.32
N ALA A 20 -18.34 -2.52 -23.37
CA ALA A 20 -18.35 -1.17 -22.85
C ALA A 20 -16.93 -0.95 -22.38
N ALA A 21 -16.17 -0.17 -23.16
CA ALA A 21 -14.85 0.27 -22.76
C ALA A 21 -15.00 0.81 -21.35
N ALA A 22 -14.43 0.10 -20.37
CA ALA A 22 -14.36 0.63 -19.01
C ALA A 22 -13.85 2.07 -19.16
N PRO A 23 -14.53 3.07 -18.57
CA PRO A 23 -14.10 4.44 -18.68
C PRO A 23 -12.63 4.43 -18.32
N SER A 24 -11.78 4.90 -19.23
CA SER A 24 -10.35 5.01 -19.01
C SER A 24 -10.20 5.97 -17.84
N LEU A 25 -10.24 5.43 -16.61
CA LEU A 25 -9.82 6.14 -15.40
C LEU A 25 -8.49 6.77 -15.76
N GLY A 26 -8.46 8.10 -15.82
CA GLY A 26 -7.48 8.91 -16.48
C GLY A 26 -6.07 8.35 -16.30
N ARG A 27 -5.43 8.03 -17.42
CA ARG A 27 -4.07 7.54 -17.40
C ARG A 27 -3.25 8.56 -16.63
N PHE A 28 -2.82 8.20 -15.43
CA PHE A 28 -1.89 9.01 -14.66
C PHE A 28 -0.63 9.14 -15.52
N THR A 29 -0.51 10.26 -16.21
CA THR A 29 0.53 10.52 -17.21
C THR A 29 1.52 11.50 -16.62
N TRP A 30 2.69 11.63 -17.22
CA TRP A 30 3.69 12.66 -16.91
C TRP A 30 3.07 14.08 -16.78
N ARG A 31 1.92 14.34 -17.42
CA ARG A 31 1.17 15.59 -17.31
C ARG A 31 0.78 15.94 -15.87
N HIS A 32 0.46 14.97 -15.02
CA HIS A 32 0.13 15.22 -13.60
C HIS A 32 1.37 15.64 -12.82
N GLY A 33 2.55 15.10 -13.14
CA GLY A 33 3.82 15.56 -12.59
C GLY A 33 4.13 17.00 -13.01
N VAL A 34 3.90 17.34 -14.28
CA VAL A 34 4.04 18.71 -14.78
C VAL A 34 3.08 19.66 -14.07
N LEU A 35 1.82 19.24 -13.85
CA LEU A 35 0.85 20.06 -13.11
C LEU A 35 1.29 20.32 -11.67
N LEU A 36 1.89 19.34 -10.99
CA LEU A 36 2.44 19.52 -9.63
C LEU A 36 3.62 20.51 -9.64
N VAL A 37 4.53 20.40 -10.62
CA VAL A 37 5.63 21.34 -10.76
C VAL A 37 5.14 22.76 -11.04
N VAL A 38 4.15 22.90 -11.93
CA VAL A 38 3.53 24.20 -12.24
C VAL A 38 2.84 24.76 -11.00
N ALA A 39 2.09 23.95 -10.25
CA ALA A 39 1.44 24.37 -9.01
C ALA A 39 2.48 24.81 -7.96
N PHE A 40 3.59 24.10 -7.83
CA PHE A 40 4.70 24.47 -6.96
C PHE A 40 5.32 25.82 -7.38
N CYS A 41 5.62 26.01 -8.68
CA CYS A 41 6.19 27.27 -9.19
C CYS A 41 5.23 28.45 -8.98
N LEU A 42 3.91 28.24 -9.20
CA LEU A 42 2.90 29.26 -8.95
C LEU A 42 2.78 29.61 -7.46
N ALA A 43 2.77 28.61 -6.57
CA ALA A 43 2.72 28.82 -5.13
C ALA A 43 3.96 29.60 -4.62
N VAL A 44 5.15 29.27 -5.13
CA VAL A 44 6.39 30.01 -4.82
C VAL A 44 6.29 31.44 -5.34
N GLY A 45 5.79 31.66 -6.56
CA GLY A 45 5.66 32.99 -7.15
C GLY A 45 4.68 33.89 -6.38
N ILE A 46 3.51 33.35 -6.02
CA ILE A 46 2.51 34.08 -5.22
C ILE A 46 3.05 34.38 -3.82
N GLY A 47 3.58 33.37 -3.12
CA GLY A 47 4.11 33.54 -1.77
C GLY A 47 5.29 34.53 -1.73
N GLN A 48 6.13 34.58 -2.77
CA GLN A 48 7.22 35.56 -2.85
C GLN A 48 6.69 36.98 -3.04
N ALA A 49 5.58 37.16 -3.75
CA ALA A 49 4.95 38.45 -3.89
C ALA A 49 4.35 38.95 -2.56
N ASP A 50 3.80 38.06 -1.74
CA ASP A 50 3.20 38.37 -0.45
C ASP A 50 4.28 38.63 0.63
N ALA A 51 5.47 38.07 0.50
CA ALA A 51 6.55 38.16 1.50
C ALA A 51 7.18 39.56 1.64
N GLY A 52 7.01 40.42 0.66
CA GLY A 52 7.62 41.76 0.63
C GLY A 52 9.14 41.75 0.30
N PRO A 53 9.73 42.90 0.02
CA PRO A 53 11.09 43.01 -0.54
C PRO A 53 12.22 42.66 0.43
N ALA A 54 11.98 42.65 1.74
CA ALA A 54 13.00 42.39 2.77
C ALA A 54 13.04 40.91 3.22
N ALA A 55 12.09 40.06 2.80
CA ALA A 55 12.05 38.68 3.23
C ALA A 55 13.00 37.78 2.41
N PRO A 56 13.65 36.79 3.02
CA PRO A 56 14.46 35.82 2.28
C PRO A 56 13.60 35.07 1.25
N SER A 57 14.23 34.76 0.11
CA SER A 57 13.55 34.01 -0.97
C SER A 57 12.98 32.70 -0.43
N ILE A 58 11.73 32.40 -0.80
CA ILE A 58 11.05 31.12 -0.47
C ILE A 58 11.88 29.93 -0.90
N ILE A 59 12.46 29.99 -2.10
CA ILE A 59 13.33 28.93 -2.63
C ILE A 59 14.55 28.75 -1.73
N ALA A 60 15.22 29.83 -1.33
CA ALA A 60 16.37 29.73 -0.44
C ALA A 60 16.01 29.13 0.92
N THR A 61 14.85 29.49 1.47
CA THR A 61 14.33 28.91 2.72
C THR A 61 14.05 27.42 2.58
N ILE A 62 13.40 26.98 1.49
CA ILE A 62 13.16 25.57 1.22
C ILE A 62 14.48 24.80 1.13
N PHE A 63 15.47 25.30 0.38
CA PHE A 63 16.78 24.65 0.27
C PHE A 63 17.52 24.59 1.60
N LYS A 64 17.42 25.61 2.44
CA LYS A 64 17.97 25.63 3.80
C LYS A 64 17.45 24.46 4.64
N TRP A 65 16.15 24.17 4.56
CA TRP A 65 15.49 23.16 5.36
C TRP A 65 15.39 21.79 4.69
N THR A 66 15.78 21.67 3.41
CA THR A 66 15.76 20.40 2.66
C THR A 66 16.46 19.24 3.39
N PRO A 67 17.63 19.39 4.04
CA PRO A 67 18.27 18.28 4.76
C PRO A 67 17.42 17.74 5.91
N LEU A 68 16.74 18.61 6.66
CA LEU A 68 15.84 18.22 7.75
C LEU A 68 14.60 17.49 7.22
N LEU A 69 13.95 18.06 6.21
CA LEU A 69 12.79 17.45 5.55
C LEU A 69 13.14 16.09 4.93
N ALA A 70 14.36 15.95 4.37
CA ALA A 70 14.85 14.70 3.81
C ALA A 70 15.02 13.60 4.87
N GLN A 71 15.46 13.95 6.09
CA GLN A 71 15.52 13.01 7.20
C GLN A 71 14.13 12.49 7.57
N GLY A 72 13.13 13.37 7.68
CA GLY A 72 11.76 12.98 7.93
C GLY A 72 11.19 12.08 6.82
N PHE A 73 11.42 12.45 5.55
CA PHE A 73 10.99 11.64 4.42
C PHE A 73 11.70 10.27 4.36
N ALA A 74 12.98 10.21 4.70
CA ALA A 74 13.69 8.94 4.80
C ALA A 74 13.09 8.04 5.90
N LEU A 75 12.64 8.62 7.02
CA LEU A 75 11.93 7.89 8.05
C LEU A 75 10.58 7.37 7.54
N ASP A 76 9.81 8.16 6.79
CA ASP A 76 8.56 7.73 6.15
C ASP A 76 8.78 6.51 5.24
N VAL A 77 9.81 6.57 4.38
CA VAL A 77 10.18 5.45 3.50
C VAL A 77 10.61 4.22 4.31
N ALA A 78 11.42 4.41 5.36
CA ALA A 78 11.86 3.31 6.23
C ALA A 78 10.68 2.65 6.95
N MET A 79 9.77 3.44 7.55
CA MET A 79 8.57 2.94 8.20
C MET A 79 7.65 2.20 7.22
N SER A 80 7.44 2.74 6.01
CA SER A 80 6.61 2.09 4.99
C SER A 80 7.20 0.73 4.56
N PHE A 81 8.51 0.66 4.37
CA PHE A 81 9.19 -0.57 3.99
C PHE A 81 9.11 -1.63 5.10
N LEU A 82 9.39 -1.24 6.35
CA LEU A 82 9.32 -2.15 7.50
C LEU A 82 7.90 -2.62 7.77
N ALA A 83 6.91 -1.72 7.74
CA ALA A 83 5.51 -2.06 7.93
C ALA A 83 5.01 -3.00 6.81
N MET A 84 5.45 -2.78 5.57
CA MET A 84 5.13 -3.69 4.45
C MET A 84 5.76 -5.06 4.63
N ALA A 85 7.02 -5.14 5.08
CA ALA A 85 7.70 -6.41 5.33
C ALA A 85 7.01 -7.20 6.45
N ILE A 86 6.78 -6.57 7.61
CA ILE A 86 6.10 -7.18 8.77
C ILE A 86 4.68 -7.60 8.38
N GLY A 87 3.92 -6.69 7.78
CA GLY A 87 2.55 -6.93 7.36
C GLY A 87 2.44 -8.02 6.29
N THR A 88 3.44 -8.14 5.39
CA THR A 88 3.48 -9.23 4.39
C THR A 88 3.72 -10.58 5.04
N ILE A 89 4.69 -10.70 5.93
CA ILE A 89 5.00 -11.96 6.62
C ILE A 89 3.78 -12.42 7.43
N ALA A 90 3.23 -11.54 8.27
CA ALA A 90 2.04 -11.83 9.06
C ALA A 90 0.80 -12.09 8.19
N GLY A 91 0.62 -11.31 7.12
CA GLY A 91 -0.50 -11.43 6.20
C GLY A 91 -0.49 -12.73 5.39
N VAL A 92 0.69 -13.22 4.97
CA VAL A 92 0.81 -14.53 4.35
C VAL A 92 0.40 -15.63 5.33
N ALA A 93 0.85 -15.58 6.58
CA ALA A 93 0.46 -16.55 7.61
C ALA A 93 -1.05 -16.56 7.85
N VAL A 94 -1.67 -15.39 8.04
CA VAL A 94 -3.12 -15.25 8.21
C VAL A 94 -3.86 -15.68 6.94
N GLY A 95 -3.36 -15.32 5.75
CA GLY A 95 -3.93 -15.70 4.46
C GLY A 95 -3.95 -17.21 4.22
N LEU A 96 -2.90 -17.92 4.62
CA LEU A 96 -2.88 -19.38 4.63
C LEU A 96 -3.91 -19.96 5.62
N GLY A 97 -4.13 -19.29 6.76
CA GLY A 97 -5.22 -19.60 7.68
C GLY A 97 -6.59 -19.47 7.03
N LEU A 98 -6.82 -18.42 6.21
CA LEU A 98 -8.10 -18.19 5.50
C LEU A 98 -8.46 -19.30 4.49
N ILE A 99 -7.46 -19.99 3.93
CA ILE A 99 -7.67 -21.11 2.99
C ILE A 99 -7.61 -22.48 3.65
N SER A 100 -7.43 -22.52 4.98
CA SER A 100 -7.37 -23.78 5.74
C SER A 100 -8.68 -24.55 5.69
N LEU A 101 -8.61 -25.88 5.66
CA LEU A 101 -9.75 -26.77 5.81
C LEU A 101 -10.28 -26.81 7.24
N ARG A 102 -9.43 -26.52 8.24
CA ARG A 102 -9.82 -26.53 9.65
C ARG A 102 -10.70 -25.31 9.95
N ALA A 103 -11.97 -25.55 10.25
CA ALA A 103 -12.96 -24.49 10.47
C ALA A 103 -12.56 -23.46 11.55
N PRO A 104 -12.00 -23.86 12.74
CA PRO A 104 -11.61 -22.88 13.75
C PRO A 104 -10.45 -21.98 13.29
N LEU A 105 -9.45 -22.54 12.58
CA LEU A 105 -8.33 -21.77 12.06
C LEU A 105 -8.79 -20.78 11.00
N ARG A 106 -9.66 -21.22 10.09
CA ARG A 106 -10.25 -20.35 9.06
C ARG A 106 -11.12 -19.25 9.67
N GLY A 107 -11.92 -19.58 10.67
CA GLY A 107 -12.78 -18.61 11.38
C GLY A 107 -11.97 -17.56 12.12
N GLY A 108 -10.94 -17.96 12.86
CA GLY A 108 -10.03 -17.05 13.55
C GLY A 108 -9.27 -16.13 12.58
N ALA A 109 -8.71 -16.69 11.50
CA ALA A 109 -8.03 -15.91 10.47
C ALA A 109 -8.99 -14.92 9.79
N TRP A 110 -10.24 -15.31 9.54
CA TRP A 110 -11.26 -14.43 9.00
C TRP A 110 -11.58 -13.27 9.96
N LEU A 111 -11.79 -13.57 11.24
CA LEU A 111 -12.07 -12.54 12.25
C LEU A 111 -10.95 -11.51 12.33
N VAL A 112 -9.69 -11.97 12.42
CA VAL A 112 -8.50 -11.10 12.44
C VAL A 112 -8.45 -10.23 11.17
N THR A 113 -8.63 -10.84 10.00
CA THR A 113 -8.61 -10.10 8.74
C THR A 113 -9.71 -9.04 8.67
N GLN A 114 -10.96 -9.38 9.05
CA GLN A 114 -12.06 -8.42 9.01
C GLN A 114 -11.90 -7.29 10.04
N CYS A 115 -11.39 -7.60 11.21
CA CYS A 115 -11.13 -6.61 12.25
C CYS A 115 -10.15 -5.54 11.76
N PHE A 116 -8.94 -5.94 11.34
CA PHE A 116 -7.90 -4.98 10.95
C PHE A 116 -8.11 -4.35 9.57
N ARG A 117 -8.79 -5.03 8.65
CA ARG A 117 -9.08 -4.49 7.32
C ARG A 117 -10.13 -3.39 7.34
N ASN A 118 -11.14 -3.51 8.23
CA ASN A 118 -12.24 -2.56 8.30
C ASN A 118 -12.05 -1.48 9.39
N SER A 119 -10.92 -1.51 10.11
CA SER A 119 -10.57 -0.47 11.07
C SER A 119 -9.89 0.71 10.38
N PRO A 120 -10.20 1.97 10.76
CA PRO A 120 -9.46 3.13 10.27
C PRO A 120 -7.99 3.05 10.68
N TRP A 121 -7.07 3.32 9.75
CA TRP A 121 -5.63 3.23 9.99
C TRP A 121 -5.16 4.10 11.16
N LEU A 122 -5.69 5.32 11.25
CA LEU A 122 -5.35 6.25 12.33
C LEU A 122 -5.74 5.69 13.71
N VAL A 123 -6.89 5.01 13.81
CA VAL A 123 -7.33 4.39 15.07
C VAL A 123 -6.38 3.27 15.49
N LEU A 124 -5.92 2.45 14.54
CA LEU A 124 -4.92 1.40 14.79
C LEU A 124 -3.58 1.99 15.25
N LEU A 125 -3.17 3.12 14.67
CA LEU A 125 -1.98 3.86 15.11
C LEU A 125 -2.13 4.32 16.58
N PHE A 126 -3.25 4.94 16.94
CA PHE A 126 -3.51 5.34 18.33
C PHE A 126 -3.49 4.15 19.29
N TYR A 127 -4.11 3.03 18.93
CA TYR A 127 -4.07 1.83 19.78
C TYR A 127 -2.63 1.33 19.98
N CYS A 128 -1.82 1.28 18.94
CA CYS A 128 -0.43 0.87 19.06
C CYS A 128 0.37 1.84 19.93
N MET A 129 0.17 3.15 19.77
CA MET A 129 0.87 4.16 20.58
C MET A 129 0.47 4.11 22.06
N LEU A 130 -0.82 3.88 22.38
CA LEU A 130 -1.33 3.89 23.73
C LEU A 130 -1.17 2.57 24.47
N LEU A 131 -1.30 1.42 23.77
CA LEU A 131 -1.26 0.11 24.39
C LEU A 131 0.14 -0.48 24.49
N MET A 132 1.07 -0.04 23.62
CA MET A 132 2.44 -0.52 23.69
C MET A 132 3.23 0.23 24.75
N PRO A 133 4.07 -0.47 25.53
CA PRO A 133 4.91 0.16 26.55
C PRO A 133 5.98 1.05 25.87
N PHE A 134 6.46 2.04 26.61
CA PHE A 134 7.58 2.90 26.17
C PHE A 134 8.92 2.18 26.24
N GLU A 135 9.01 1.16 27.09
CA GLU A 135 10.22 0.37 27.32
C GLU A 135 9.88 -1.10 27.45
N LEU A 136 10.72 -1.95 26.92
CA LEU A 136 10.63 -3.40 27.06
C LEU A 136 11.70 -3.88 28.05
N HIS A 137 11.29 -4.55 29.12
CA HIS A 137 12.18 -5.16 30.09
C HIS A 137 12.40 -6.64 29.72
N ILE A 138 13.54 -6.95 29.11
CA ILE A 138 13.88 -8.31 28.66
C ILE A 138 15.15 -8.77 29.37
N GLY A 139 15.06 -9.78 30.25
CA GLY A 139 16.23 -10.36 30.90
C GLY A 139 17.08 -9.37 31.72
N GLY A 140 16.48 -8.34 32.31
CA GLY A 140 17.19 -7.31 33.09
C GLY A 140 17.76 -6.16 32.25
N VAL A 141 17.58 -6.17 30.93
CA VAL A 141 17.92 -5.06 30.03
C VAL A 141 16.66 -4.27 29.69
N THR A 142 16.70 -2.95 29.87
CA THR A 142 15.64 -2.04 29.44
C THR A 142 15.92 -1.55 28.03
N VAL A 143 15.05 -1.92 27.08
CA VAL A 143 15.15 -1.51 25.66
C VAL A 143 14.07 -0.46 25.43
N PRO A 144 14.43 0.81 25.10
CA PRO A 144 13.41 1.81 24.75
C PRO A 144 12.73 1.43 23.45
N LEU A 145 11.40 1.62 23.39
CA LEU A 145 10.59 1.38 22.20
C LEU A 145 10.22 2.73 21.57
N PRO A 146 10.98 3.22 20.57
CA PRO A 146 10.74 4.50 19.95
C PRO A 146 9.36 4.59 19.29
N ASP A 147 8.77 5.77 19.24
CA ASP A 147 7.41 5.98 18.72
C ASP A 147 7.27 5.58 17.24
N TRP A 148 8.30 5.80 16.43
CA TRP A 148 8.29 5.35 15.03
C TRP A 148 8.19 3.82 14.89
N VAL A 149 8.72 3.05 15.85
CA VAL A 149 8.57 1.57 15.85
C VAL A 149 7.14 1.18 16.15
N LYS A 150 6.51 1.80 17.16
CA LYS A 150 5.10 1.57 17.49
C LYS A 150 4.19 1.93 16.33
N ALA A 151 4.44 3.08 15.69
CA ALA A 151 3.72 3.52 14.50
C ALA A 151 3.90 2.56 13.32
N THR A 152 5.11 2.05 13.10
CA THR A 152 5.40 1.04 12.08
C THR A 152 4.59 -0.25 12.32
N LEU A 153 4.50 -0.71 13.56
CA LEU A 153 3.66 -1.86 13.91
C LEU A 153 2.18 -1.56 13.70
N GLY A 154 1.71 -0.37 14.06
CA GLY A 154 0.35 0.09 13.81
C GLY A 154 -0.02 0.07 12.32
N LEU A 155 0.88 0.57 11.46
CA LEU A 155 0.73 0.53 10.01
C LEU A 155 0.79 -0.90 9.44
N SER A 156 1.51 -1.82 10.07
CA SER A 156 1.63 -3.20 9.60
C SER A 156 0.34 -4.01 9.77
N LEU A 157 -0.55 -3.65 10.69
CA LEU A 157 -1.80 -4.37 10.97
C LEU A 157 -2.80 -4.33 9.79
N PRO A 158 -3.17 -3.17 9.23
CA PRO A 158 -4.01 -3.12 8.06
C PRO A 158 -3.31 -3.71 6.82
N VAL A 159 -1.98 -3.60 6.72
CA VAL A 159 -1.20 -4.26 5.65
C VAL A 159 -1.33 -5.77 5.76
N MET A 160 -1.14 -6.35 6.94
CA MET A 160 -1.34 -7.78 7.22
C MET A 160 -2.72 -8.25 6.74
N ALA A 161 -3.78 -7.52 7.10
CA ALA A 161 -5.14 -7.89 6.74
C ALA A 161 -5.37 -7.83 5.22
N ASN A 162 -4.85 -6.80 4.53
CA ASN A 162 -4.94 -6.69 3.08
C ASN A 162 -4.13 -7.78 2.37
N VAL A 163 -2.91 -8.07 2.83
CA VAL A 163 -2.09 -9.16 2.27
C VAL A 163 -2.76 -10.52 2.48
N ALA A 164 -3.39 -10.77 3.63
CA ALA A 164 -4.16 -12.01 3.85
C ALA A 164 -5.28 -12.20 2.82
N GLU A 165 -6.01 -11.14 2.48
CA GLU A 165 -7.00 -11.16 1.41
C GLU A 165 -6.39 -11.34 0.02
N LEU A 166 -5.23 -10.74 -0.25
CA LEU A 166 -4.50 -10.97 -1.50
C LEU A 166 -4.12 -12.45 -1.67
N VAL A 167 -3.62 -13.09 -0.61
CA VAL A 167 -3.32 -14.54 -0.62
C VAL A 167 -4.58 -15.34 -0.92
N ARG A 168 -5.66 -15.08 -0.17
CA ARG A 168 -6.94 -15.78 -0.37
C ARG A 168 -7.49 -15.58 -1.78
N GLY A 169 -7.47 -14.34 -2.28
CA GLY A 169 -7.93 -13.98 -3.61
C GLY A 169 -7.10 -14.63 -4.71
N ALA A 170 -5.78 -14.64 -4.58
CA ALA A 170 -4.86 -15.27 -5.52
C ALA A 170 -5.11 -16.78 -5.62
N VAL A 171 -5.22 -17.47 -4.48
CA VAL A 171 -5.49 -18.91 -4.46
C VAL A 171 -6.82 -19.24 -5.11
N ARG A 172 -7.88 -18.47 -4.85
CA ARG A 172 -9.19 -18.65 -5.47
C ARG A 172 -9.24 -18.36 -6.97
N SER A 173 -8.29 -17.55 -7.46
CA SER A 173 -8.20 -17.20 -8.88
C SER A 173 -7.54 -18.29 -9.75
N ILE A 174 -6.93 -19.32 -9.12
CA ILE A 174 -6.33 -20.43 -9.86
C ILE A 174 -7.43 -21.34 -10.41
N PRO A 175 -7.42 -21.64 -11.72
CA PRO A 175 -8.40 -22.51 -12.34
C PRO A 175 -8.50 -23.89 -11.66
N PHE A 176 -9.72 -24.38 -11.50
CA PHE A 176 -9.99 -25.66 -10.81
C PHE A 176 -9.25 -26.85 -11.46
N GLY A 177 -9.07 -26.83 -12.77
CA GLY A 177 -8.32 -27.87 -13.49
C GLY A 177 -6.87 -28.05 -13.03
N GLN A 178 -6.23 -27.01 -12.42
CA GLN A 178 -4.90 -27.15 -11.82
C GLN A 178 -4.94 -28.02 -10.56
N TRP A 179 -6.02 -27.93 -9.81
CA TRP A 179 -6.27 -28.76 -8.62
C TRP A 179 -6.54 -30.20 -9.02
N GLU A 180 -7.48 -30.43 -9.95
CA GLU A 180 -7.84 -31.78 -10.46
C GLU A 180 -6.64 -32.50 -11.09
N ALA A 181 -5.88 -31.80 -11.95
CA ALA A 181 -4.69 -32.38 -12.56
C ALA A 181 -3.63 -32.78 -11.52
N SER A 182 -3.47 -31.98 -10.47
CA SER A 182 -2.53 -32.30 -9.38
C SER A 182 -3.02 -33.47 -8.52
N GLU A 183 -4.34 -33.56 -8.27
CA GLU A 183 -4.96 -34.68 -7.56
C GLU A 183 -4.86 -35.98 -8.37
N ALA A 184 -5.02 -35.92 -9.69
CA ALA A 184 -4.84 -37.06 -10.59
C ALA A 184 -3.40 -37.61 -10.56
N LEU A 185 -2.39 -36.77 -10.24
CA LEU A 185 -1.02 -37.17 -10.02
C LEU A 185 -0.75 -37.66 -8.57
N ALA A 186 -1.82 -37.88 -7.79
CA ALA A 186 -1.77 -38.31 -6.39
C ALA A 186 -0.98 -37.36 -5.44
N PHE A 187 -0.92 -36.07 -5.77
CA PHE A 187 -0.31 -35.10 -4.87
C PHE A 187 -1.19 -34.87 -3.64
N THR A 188 -0.56 -34.84 -2.47
CA THR A 188 -1.24 -34.40 -1.25
C THR A 188 -1.59 -32.90 -1.35
N ARG A 189 -2.63 -32.46 -0.63
CA ARG A 189 -3.05 -31.04 -0.64
C ARG A 189 -1.89 -30.08 -0.29
N GLY A 190 -1.00 -30.45 0.61
CA GLY A 190 0.16 -29.66 0.95
C GLY A 190 1.14 -29.52 -0.23
N GLN A 191 1.35 -30.61 -0.98
CA GLN A 191 2.18 -30.61 -2.19
C GLN A 191 1.52 -29.75 -3.29
N ILE A 192 0.23 -29.89 -3.52
CA ILE A 192 -0.54 -29.09 -4.48
C ILE A 192 -0.37 -27.60 -4.17
N LEU A 193 -0.61 -27.20 -2.92
CA LEU A 193 -0.45 -25.81 -2.50
C LEU A 193 0.97 -25.31 -2.71
N ARG A 194 1.98 -26.03 -2.19
CA ARG A 194 3.36 -25.56 -2.19
C ARG A 194 4.03 -25.61 -3.56
N MET A 195 3.75 -26.65 -4.36
CA MET A 195 4.50 -26.91 -5.60
C MET A 195 3.77 -26.36 -6.83
N VAL A 196 2.42 -26.25 -6.81
CA VAL A 196 1.63 -25.86 -7.98
C VAL A 196 0.93 -24.51 -7.77
N ILE A 197 0.19 -24.34 -6.69
CA ILE A 197 -0.71 -23.21 -6.50
C ILE A 197 0.03 -21.96 -6.04
N LEU A 198 0.77 -22.02 -4.92
CA LEU A 198 1.45 -20.84 -4.36
C LEU A 198 2.46 -20.19 -5.32
N PRO A 199 3.27 -20.92 -6.11
CA PRO A 199 4.16 -20.30 -7.09
C PRO A 199 3.41 -19.50 -8.16
N GLN A 200 2.22 -19.95 -8.55
CA GLN A 200 1.35 -19.22 -9.49
C GLN A 200 0.70 -18.00 -8.82
N CYS A 201 0.36 -18.11 -7.53
CA CYS A 201 -0.24 -17.01 -6.76
C CYS A 201 0.72 -15.83 -6.63
N VAL A 202 2.04 -16.06 -6.44
CA VAL A 202 3.03 -14.97 -6.30
C VAL A 202 2.95 -13.99 -7.47
N LYS A 203 2.89 -14.50 -8.72
CA LYS A 203 2.77 -13.67 -9.91
C LYS A 203 1.49 -12.83 -9.92
N ARG A 204 0.38 -13.39 -9.43
CA ARG A 204 -0.93 -12.71 -9.38
C ARG A 204 -1.03 -11.72 -8.24
N MET A 205 -0.30 -11.96 -7.15
CA MET A 205 -0.29 -11.08 -5.97
C MET A 205 0.64 -9.87 -6.14
N THR A 206 1.70 -9.98 -6.94
CA THR A 206 2.73 -8.94 -7.05
C THR A 206 2.16 -7.56 -7.42
N PRO A 207 1.32 -7.39 -8.47
CA PRO A 207 0.79 -6.07 -8.78
C PRO A 207 -0.07 -5.45 -7.66
N PRO A 208 -1.09 -6.13 -7.10
CA PRO A 208 -1.87 -5.55 -6.01
C PRO A 208 -1.05 -5.34 -4.74
N TRP A 209 0.00 -6.15 -4.49
CA TRP A 209 0.93 -5.95 -3.39
C TRP A 209 1.75 -4.67 -3.57
N MET A 210 2.26 -4.39 -4.77
CA MET A 210 2.97 -3.13 -5.08
C MET A 210 2.05 -1.92 -4.95
N ASN A 211 0.78 -2.04 -5.37
CA ASN A 211 -0.20 -0.98 -5.18
C ASN A 211 -0.47 -0.72 -3.69
N LEU A 212 -0.59 -1.77 -2.87
CA LEU A 212 -0.73 -1.65 -1.42
C LEU A 212 0.48 -0.94 -0.80
N TYR A 213 1.70 -1.23 -1.26
CA TYR A 213 2.90 -0.53 -0.81
C TYR A 213 2.86 0.97 -1.12
N ALA A 214 2.42 1.36 -2.32
CA ALA A 214 2.27 2.78 -2.66
C ALA A 214 1.22 3.47 -1.77
N ILE A 215 0.09 2.81 -1.49
CA ILE A 215 -0.94 3.32 -0.56
C ILE A 215 -0.37 3.47 0.85
N LEU A 216 0.38 2.48 1.33
CA LEU A 216 1.03 2.53 2.65
C LEU A 216 2.00 3.70 2.75
N THR A 217 2.86 3.91 1.74
CA THR A 217 3.83 5.01 1.74
C THR A 217 3.13 6.37 1.81
N VAL A 218 2.04 6.57 1.06
CA VAL A 218 1.25 7.82 1.12
C VAL A 218 0.50 7.96 2.46
N ALA A 219 0.33 6.87 3.20
CA ALA A 219 -0.31 6.89 4.51
C ALA A 219 0.67 7.11 5.68
N THR A 220 2.00 7.06 5.47
CA THR A 220 2.97 7.29 6.57
C THR A 220 2.84 8.64 7.24
N PRO A 221 2.49 9.77 6.57
CA PRO A 221 2.24 11.04 7.24
C PRO A 221 1.13 11.03 8.30
N LEU A 222 0.26 10.00 8.34
CA LEU A 222 -0.70 9.83 9.44
C LEU A 222 0.00 9.63 10.79
N THR A 223 1.26 9.23 10.79
CA THR A 223 2.04 9.02 12.02
C THR A 223 2.41 10.34 12.71
N SER A 224 2.35 11.49 12.01
CA SER A 224 2.48 12.82 12.62
C SER A 224 1.43 13.06 13.71
N VAL A 225 0.19 12.61 13.46
CA VAL A 225 -0.94 12.79 14.38
C VAL A 225 -0.74 12.06 15.70
N VAL A 226 0.06 10.98 15.70
CA VAL A 226 0.40 10.20 16.90
C VAL A 226 1.77 10.56 17.49
N GLY A 227 2.39 11.65 17.03
CA GLY A 227 3.60 12.23 17.62
C GLY A 227 4.93 11.75 17.06
N VAL A 228 4.93 11.05 15.90
CA VAL A 228 6.18 10.68 15.23
C VAL A 228 6.76 11.88 14.47
N SER A 229 8.04 12.17 14.68
CA SER A 229 8.74 13.27 13.99
C SER A 229 9.18 12.85 12.58
N GLU A 230 8.23 12.74 11.68
CA GLU A 230 8.43 12.42 10.26
C GLU A 230 8.30 13.70 9.38
N SER A 231 8.22 13.55 8.07
CA SER A 231 8.28 14.68 7.13
C SER A 231 7.23 15.78 7.35
N MET A 232 5.98 15.40 7.69
CA MET A 232 4.89 16.37 7.93
C MET A 232 5.07 17.11 9.26
N THR A 233 5.49 16.39 10.31
CA THR A 233 5.81 17.00 11.62
C THR A 233 6.95 17.99 11.47
N LEU A 234 8.04 17.57 10.82
CA LEU A 234 9.19 18.45 10.60
C LEU A 234 8.86 19.66 9.71
N ALA A 235 7.94 19.50 8.74
CA ALA A 235 7.45 20.65 7.98
C ALA A 235 6.68 21.65 8.85
N GLY A 236 5.86 21.16 9.78
CA GLY A 236 5.17 21.99 10.77
C GLY A 236 6.16 22.75 11.68
N ASP A 237 7.22 22.06 12.13
CA ASP A 237 8.28 22.67 12.96
C ASP A 237 9.03 23.78 12.19
N VAL A 238 9.35 23.55 10.92
CA VAL A 238 9.96 24.55 10.02
C VAL A 238 9.05 25.76 9.88
N LEU A 239 7.77 25.56 9.61
CA LEU A 239 6.80 26.66 9.47
C LEU A 239 6.67 27.46 10.76
N SER A 240 6.65 26.78 11.90
CA SER A 240 6.59 27.43 13.22
C SER A 240 7.85 28.22 13.52
N SER A 241 9.04 27.70 13.16
CA SER A 241 10.33 28.36 13.41
C SER A 241 10.56 29.57 12.52
N GLU A 242 10.12 29.53 11.26
CA GLU A 242 10.24 30.67 10.34
C GLU A 242 9.16 31.75 10.59
N GLY A 243 8.01 31.38 11.18
CA GLY A 243 6.90 32.28 11.48
C GLY A 243 6.25 32.95 10.25
N ARG A 244 6.46 32.37 9.06
CA ARG A 244 6.10 32.92 7.76
C ARG A 244 4.97 32.12 7.13
N THR A 245 3.76 32.69 7.10
CA THR A 245 2.56 32.02 6.58
C THR A 245 2.61 31.73 5.08
N GLU A 246 3.33 32.55 4.32
CA GLU A 246 3.54 32.36 2.88
C GLU A 246 4.35 31.10 2.52
N LEU A 247 5.08 30.50 3.47
CA LEU A 247 5.81 29.25 3.27
C LEU A 247 4.91 28.00 3.34
N LEU A 248 3.70 28.12 3.90
CA LEU A 248 2.82 26.97 4.16
C LEU A 248 2.55 26.16 2.89
N VAL A 249 2.04 26.80 1.86
CA VAL A 249 1.70 26.09 0.61
C VAL A 249 2.95 25.58 -0.12
N PRO A 250 4.02 26.38 -0.31
CA PRO A 250 5.24 25.90 -0.95
C PRO A 250 5.91 24.71 -0.25
N ILE A 251 5.99 24.68 1.07
CA ILE A 251 6.62 23.57 1.81
C ILE A 251 5.80 22.28 1.65
N TYR A 252 4.47 22.32 1.81
CA TYR A 252 3.65 21.13 1.64
C TYR A 252 3.60 20.64 0.19
N LEU A 253 3.61 21.53 -0.81
CA LEU A 253 3.75 21.14 -2.21
C LEU A 253 5.12 20.52 -2.51
N TYR A 254 6.17 21.00 -1.85
CA TYR A 254 7.52 20.43 -1.97
C TYR A 254 7.56 18.98 -1.43
N LEU A 255 6.97 18.72 -0.26
CA LEU A 255 6.82 17.37 0.26
C LEU A 255 5.95 16.49 -0.63
N LEU A 256 4.81 17.02 -1.11
CA LEU A 256 3.95 16.30 -2.04
C LEU A 256 4.71 15.87 -3.30
N LEU A 257 5.60 16.73 -3.80
CA LEU A 257 6.45 16.41 -4.95
C LEU A 257 7.39 15.23 -4.63
N TRP A 258 7.96 15.14 -3.42
CA TRP A 258 8.80 14.01 -3.03
C TRP A 258 8.03 12.69 -2.97
N PHE A 259 6.87 12.69 -2.33
CA PHE A 259 5.98 11.51 -2.33
C PHE A 259 5.58 11.12 -3.75
N PHE A 260 5.29 12.10 -4.59
CA PHE A 260 4.97 11.85 -6.00
C PHE A 260 6.14 11.21 -6.75
N ILE A 261 7.35 11.79 -6.65
CA ILE A 261 8.56 11.26 -7.32
C ILE A 261 8.86 9.83 -6.85
N TYR A 262 8.63 9.54 -5.57
CA TYR A 262 8.85 8.21 -5.02
C TYR A 262 7.78 7.19 -5.44
N CYS A 263 6.50 7.53 -5.32
CA CYS A 263 5.40 6.61 -5.60
C CYS A 263 5.11 6.43 -7.09
N TYR A 264 5.40 7.43 -7.93
CA TYR A 264 5.10 7.37 -9.36
C TYR A 264 5.82 6.23 -10.12
N PRO A 265 7.13 5.99 -9.94
CA PRO A 265 7.81 4.83 -10.52
C PRO A 265 7.21 3.50 -10.09
N ILE A 266 6.81 3.38 -8.81
CA ILE A 266 6.15 2.18 -8.27
C ILE A 266 4.82 1.94 -8.98
N ALA A 267 4.02 2.98 -9.16
CA ALA A 267 2.75 2.89 -9.88
C ALA A 267 2.93 2.54 -11.37
N LEU A 268 4.00 2.99 -12.00
CA LEU A 268 4.35 2.61 -13.38
C LEU A 268 4.76 1.13 -13.46
N ALA A 269 5.63 0.69 -12.55
CA ALA A 269 6.07 -0.70 -12.47
C ALA A 269 4.89 -1.64 -12.19
N THR A 270 3.99 -1.28 -11.28
CA THR A 270 2.75 -2.03 -11.00
C THR A 270 1.93 -2.26 -12.27
N ARG A 271 1.66 -1.18 -13.04
CA ARG A 271 0.92 -1.29 -14.30
C ARG A 271 1.64 -2.13 -15.37
N ALA A 272 2.98 -2.04 -15.43
CA ALA A 272 3.76 -2.85 -16.34
C ALA A 272 3.66 -4.35 -16.00
N LEU A 273 3.72 -4.68 -14.69
CA LEU A 273 3.56 -6.05 -14.22
C LEU A 273 2.13 -6.57 -14.43
N GLU A 274 1.11 -5.76 -14.16
CA GLU A 274 -0.28 -6.13 -14.45
C GLU A 274 -0.47 -6.56 -15.91
N ARG A 275 0.05 -5.76 -16.85
CA ARG A 275 -0.01 -6.10 -18.29
C ARG A 275 0.74 -7.38 -18.62
N ARG A 276 1.88 -7.62 -17.97
CA ARG A 276 2.72 -8.80 -18.19
C ARG A 276 2.10 -10.08 -17.62
N PHE A 277 1.39 -9.97 -16.49
CA PHE A 277 0.80 -11.11 -15.78
C PHE A 277 -0.70 -11.29 -16.05
N GLN A 278 -1.34 -10.41 -16.84
CA GLN A 278 -2.66 -10.68 -17.39
C GLN A 278 -2.57 -11.91 -18.29
N VAL A 279 -2.92 -13.06 -17.73
CA VAL A 279 -3.16 -14.29 -18.50
C VAL A 279 -4.46 -14.08 -19.27
N ARG A 280 -4.37 -14.08 -20.60
CA ARG A 280 -5.53 -14.11 -21.50
C ARG A 280 -6.29 -15.43 -21.36
#